data_ca5b1c300de57a9f6d8e2ef5fb13c14e
#
_entry.id   ca5b1c300de57a9f6d8e2ef5fb13c14e
#
_cell.length_a   1.000
_cell.length_b   1.000
_cell.length_c   1.000
_cell.angle_alpha   90.00
_cell.angle_beta   90.00
_cell.angle_gamma   90.00
#
_symmetry.space_group_name_H-M   'P 1'
#
loop_
_entity.id
_entity.type
_entity.pdbx_description
1 polymer ?
#
loop_
_entity_poly.entity_id
_entity_poly.type
_entity_poly.pdbx_seq_one_letter_code
_entity_poly.pdbx_strand_id
1 'polypeptide(L)'
;PYYSESHNDNFIQCALVDENADSPVMYGFVGLLINDECGYVEVSGLVAPDFRHMGHFRKMLAICNDVLKNSPAGNLSLVAPVSGDFTRSSLCGELCFNEYLYKLDKSQLNLSAIHNNEPANAEYYLEGEDYLMYLPEYDEPVALLYLDAQNTFVNVYGVFVDENLRGKGIGTCLMKHFLKDYFNVASLPLVLNVTSNNKAAVALYKKCGFTEASRIEYHYINCSDN
;
A
#
# COMPACT_ATOMS: atom_id res chain seq x y z
N PRO A 1 23.68 6.47 24.83
CA PRO A 1 22.40 6.37 24.13
C PRO A 1 21.36 5.65 25.00
N TYR A 2 20.10 6.07 24.93
CA TYR A 2 18.99 5.43 25.61
C TYR A 2 17.82 5.25 24.60
N TYR A 3 16.79 4.50 24.99
CA TYR A 3 15.60 4.29 24.18
C TYR A 3 14.52 5.30 24.59
N SER A 4 13.98 6.01 23.58
CA SER A 4 12.82 6.92 23.72
C SER A 4 11.66 6.35 22.93
N GLU A 5 10.47 6.33 23.52
CA GLU A 5 9.26 5.83 22.89
C GLU A 5 8.21 6.94 22.76
N SER A 6 7.38 6.87 21.72
CA SER A 6 6.15 7.64 21.59
C SER A 6 5.12 6.86 20.80
N HIS A 7 3.84 7.13 21.02
CA HIS A 7 2.75 6.46 20.32
C HIS A 7 1.51 7.35 20.22
N ASN A 8 0.70 7.05 19.23
CA ASN A 8 -0.67 7.50 19.06
C ASN A 8 -1.52 6.34 18.54
N ASP A 9 -2.81 6.57 18.22
CA ASP A 9 -3.76 5.51 17.86
C ASP A 9 -3.30 4.66 16.65
N ASN A 10 -2.58 5.25 15.71
CA ASN A 10 -2.18 4.59 14.47
C ASN A 10 -0.66 4.34 14.33
N PHE A 11 0.14 4.84 15.27
CA PHE A 11 1.59 4.76 15.13
C PHE A 11 2.29 4.63 16.49
N ILE A 12 3.15 3.64 16.60
CA ILE A 12 4.01 3.41 17.77
C ILE A 12 5.45 3.46 17.30
N GLN A 13 6.31 4.17 18.02
CA GLN A 13 7.73 4.25 17.66
C GLN A 13 8.64 4.19 18.89
N CYS A 14 9.85 3.68 18.66
CA CYS A 14 10.95 3.71 19.61
C CYS A 14 12.22 4.16 18.90
N ALA A 15 12.95 5.09 19.51
CA ALA A 15 14.21 5.59 18.98
C ALA A 15 15.37 5.29 19.93
N LEU A 16 16.55 5.06 19.35
CA LEU A 16 17.82 5.01 20.07
C LEU A 16 18.48 6.39 19.96
N VAL A 17 18.55 7.12 21.07
CA VAL A 17 19.00 8.52 21.11
C VAL A 17 20.16 8.73 22.06
N ASP A 18 20.95 9.78 21.84
CA ASP A 18 21.95 10.29 22.73
C ASP A 18 21.67 11.78 23.02
N GLU A 19 21.24 12.06 24.25
CA GLU A 19 20.98 13.42 24.71
C GLU A 19 22.24 14.12 25.28
N ASN A 20 23.33 13.38 25.48
CA ASN A 20 24.58 13.95 26.01
C ASN A 20 25.45 14.62 24.93
N ALA A 21 25.05 14.52 23.66
CA ALA A 21 25.63 15.30 22.58
C ALA A 21 25.17 16.77 22.68
N ASP A 22 25.94 17.71 22.11
CA ASP A 22 25.58 19.14 22.06
C ASP A 22 24.18 19.41 21.52
N SER A 23 23.67 18.48 20.73
CA SER A 23 22.27 18.36 20.31
C SER A 23 21.87 16.87 20.29
N PRO A 24 20.59 16.52 20.58
CA PRO A 24 20.14 15.13 20.55
C PRO A 24 20.44 14.47 19.22
N VAL A 25 21.12 13.31 19.25
CA VAL A 25 21.45 12.52 18.05
C VAL A 25 20.68 11.20 18.08
N MET A 26 19.95 10.93 17.01
CA MET A 26 19.22 9.68 16.83
C MET A 26 20.08 8.68 16.05
N TYR A 27 20.39 7.55 16.65
CA TYR A 27 21.18 6.46 16.05
C TYR A 27 20.33 5.35 15.42
N GLY A 28 19.03 5.36 15.65
CA GLY A 28 18.12 4.40 15.06
C GLY A 28 16.69 4.60 15.51
N PHE A 29 15.75 4.03 14.76
CA PHE A 29 14.35 3.98 15.14
C PHE A 29 13.70 2.68 14.66
N VAL A 30 12.59 2.32 15.30
CA VAL A 30 11.60 1.35 14.86
C VAL A 30 10.23 2.00 14.97
N GLY A 31 9.44 1.91 13.92
CA GLY A 31 8.05 2.37 13.87
C GLY A 31 7.11 1.21 13.51
N LEU A 32 5.96 1.17 14.16
CA LEU A 32 4.84 0.29 13.88
C LEU A 32 3.70 1.15 13.34
N LEU A 33 3.32 0.95 12.09
CA LEU A 33 2.15 1.57 11.48
C LEU A 33 0.98 0.59 11.57
N ILE A 34 -0.04 0.94 12.35
CA ILE A 34 -1.23 0.13 12.56
C ILE A 34 -2.16 0.30 11.37
N ASN A 35 -2.49 -0.79 10.69
CA ASN A 35 -3.40 -0.83 9.57
C ASN A 35 -4.56 -1.77 9.87
N ASP A 36 -5.52 -1.29 10.67
CA ASP A 36 -6.67 -2.08 11.13
C ASP A 36 -7.53 -2.59 9.98
N GLU A 37 -7.72 -1.77 8.93
CA GLU A 37 -8.51 -2.13 7.76
C GLU A 37 -7.90 -3.33 7.00
N CYS A 38 -6.58 -3.42 6.96
CA CYS A 38 -5.86 -4.51 6.32
C CYS A 38 -5.55 -5.69 7.25
N GLY A 39 -5.75 -5.53 8.57
CA GLY A 39 -5.55 -6.57 9.57
C GLY A 39 -4.09 -6.91 9.89
N TYR A 40 -3.17 -5.95 9.73
CA TYR A 40 -1.77 -6.11 10.09
C TYR A 40 -1.14 -4.81 10.59
N VAL A 41 0.06 -4.92 11.17
CA VAL A 41 0.89 -3.79 11.59
C VAL A 41 2.18 -3.83 10.80
N GLU A 42 2.46 -2.76 10.05
CA GLU A 42 3.69 -2.66 9.28
C GLU A 42 4.85 -2.17 10.16
N VAL A 43 5.95 -2.89 10.11
CA VAL A 43 7.19 -2.57 10.82
C VAL A 43 8.16 -1.91 9.85
N SER A 44 8.63 -0.74 10.21
CA SER A 44 9.71 -0.04 9.52
C SER A 44 10.78 0.42 10.52
N GLY A 45 12.00 0.64 10.05
CA GLY A 45 13.03 1.19 10.90
C GLY A 45 14.43 0.99 10.34
N LEU A 46 15.36 1.66 10.99
CA LEU A 46 16.77 1.57 10.65
C LEU A 46 17.65 1.77 11.90
N VAL A 47 18.90 1.33 11.80
CA VAL A 47 19.95 1.59 12.79
C VAL A 47 21.18 2.11 12.05
N ALA A 48 21.77 3.17 12.56
CA ALA A 48 22.99 3.76 12.01
C ALA A 48 24.11 2.70 11.90
N PRO A 49 24.95 2.72 10.86
CA PRO A 49 25.92 1.66 10.59
C PRO A 49 26.78 1.24 11.79
N ASP A 50 27.28 2.21 12.55
CA ASP A 50 28.17 1.97 13.69
C ASP A 50 27.47 1.32 14.90
N PHE A 51 26.12 1.29 14.89
CA PHE A 51 25.27 0.72 15.94
C PHE A 51 24.58 -0.57 15.52
N ARG A 52 24.83 -1.05 14.28
CA ARG A 52 24.26 -2.30 13.77
C ARG A 52 24.89 -3.52 14.46
N HIS A 53 24.19 -4.64 14.37
CA HIS A 53 24.61 -5.94 14.95
C HIS A 53 24.77 -5.96 16.48
N MET A 54 24.36 -4.89 17.18
CA MET A 54 24.37 -4.78 18.66
C MET A 54 23.02 -5.11 19.31
N GLY A 55 22.03 -5.58 18.50
CA GLY A 55 20.69 -5.93 18.98
C GLY A 55 19.75 -4.74 19.21
N HIS A 56 20.13 -3.51 18.86
CA HIS A 56 19.32 -2.31 19.10
C HIS A 56 17.96 -2.36 18.37
N PHE A 57 17.92 -2.81 17.11
CA PHE A 57 16.67 -2.94 16.37
C PHE A 57 15.69 -3.88 17.10
N ARG A 58 16.16 -5.05 17.52
CA ARG A 58 15.34 -6.04 18.25
C ARG A 58 14.81 -5.47 19.57
N LYS A 59 15.62 -4.72 20.31
CA LYS A 59 15.21 -4.09 21.58
C LYS A 59 14.14 -3.01 21.33
N MET A 60 14.33 -2.14 20.35
CA MET A 60 13.33 -1.14 19.98
C MET A 60 12.01 -1.80 19.51
N LEU A 61 12.10 -2.85 18.69
CA LEU A 61 10.94 -3.60 18.25
C LEU A 61 10.20 -4.25 19.44
N ALA A 62 10.91 -4.80 20.41
CA ALA A 62 10.31 -5.37 21.62
C ALA A 62 9.55 -4.31 22.43
N ILE A 63 10.13 -3.13 22.62
CA ILE A 63 9.47 -2.00 23.29
C ILE A 63 8.18 -1.61 22.56
N CYS A 64 8.24 -1.42 21.24
CA CYS A 64 7.06 -1.09 20.44
C CYS A 64 5.98 -2.19 20.51
N ASN A 65 6.41 -3.46 20.46
CA ASN A 65 5.48 -4.61 20.52
C ASN A 65 4.80 -4.74 21.89
N ASP A 66 5.48 -4.38 22.96
CA ASP A 66 4.88 -4.37 24.31
C ASP A 66 3.81 -3.26 24.43
N VAL A 67 4.03 -2.09 23.81
CA VAL A 67 3.00 -1.03 23.70
C VAL A 67 1.84 -1.52 22.85
N LEU A 68 2.10 -2.12 21.68
CA LEU A 68 1.09 -2.65 20.77
C LEU A 68 0.19 -3.66 21.44
N LYS A 69 0.75 -4.66 22.17
CA LYS A 69 0.00 -5.70 22.87
C LYS A 69 -1.03 -5.15 23.86
N ASN A 70 -0.80 -3.96 24.41
CA ASN A 70 -1.70 -3.28 25.33
C ASN A 70 -2.70 -2.34 24.62
N SER A 71 -2.69 -2.26 23.28
CA SER A 71 -3.60 -1.49 22.44
C SER A 71 -4.73 -2.36 21.87
N PRO A 72 -5.79 -1.78 21.30
CA PRO A 72 -6.82 -2.52 20.57
C PRO A 72 -6.27 -3.36 19.41
N ALA A 73 -5.16 -2.94 18.81
CA ALA A 73 -4.48 -3.63 17.71
C ALA A 73 -3.54 -4.77 18.17
N GLY A 74 -3.50 -5.11 19.44
CA GLY A 74 -2.55 -6.07 20.03
C GLY A 74 -2.59 -7.49 19.46
N ASN A 75 -3.67 -7.86 18.77
CA ASN A 75 -3.83 -9.17 18.13
C ASN A 75 -3.41 -9.17 16.64
N LEU A 76 -3.04 -8.01 16.07
CA LEU A 76 -2.63 -7.93 14.68
C LEU A 76 -1.20 -8.48 14.49
N SER A 77 -0.99 -9.08 13.33
CA SER A 77 0.33 -9.61 12.98
C SER A 77 1.28 -8.50 12.54
N LEU A 78 2.52 -8.56 13.01
CA LEU A 78 3.59 -7.69 12.54
C LEU A 78 4.11 -8.19 11.19
N VAL A 79 4.22 -7.29 10.23
CA VAL A 79 4.81 -7.55 8.91
C VAL A 79 5.84 -6.49 8.55
N ALA A 80 6.81 -6.84 7.74
CA ALA A 80 7.79 -5.88 7.20
C ALA A 80 8.09 -6.16 5.74
N PRO A 81 8.39 -5.10 4.95
CA PRO A 81 8.92 -5.28 3.61
C PRO A 81 10.31 -5.91 3.66
N VAL A 82 10.53 -6.91 2.78
CA VAL A 82 11.82 -7.59 2.70
C VAL A 82 12.81 -6.71 1.94
N SER A 83 13.86 -6.30 2.63
CA SER A 83 14.95 -5.55 2.03
C SER A 83 16.27 -5.78 2.78
N GLY A 84 17.38 -5.81 2.03
CA GLY A 84 18.73 -5.79 2.59
C GLY A 84 18.98 -6.81 3.71
N ASP A 85 19.42 -6.31 4.87
CA ASP A 85 19.82 -7.15 6.01
C ASP A 85 18.65 -7.86 6.70
N PHE A 86 17.40 -7.35 6.54
CA PHE A 86 16.22 -7.98 7.15
C PHE A 86 16.02 -9.41 6.65
N THR A 87 16.21 -9.66 5.34
CA THR A 87 16.08 -10.99 4.73
C THR A 87 16.94 -12.07 5.40
N ARG A 88 18.09 -11.67 5.95
CA ARG A 88 19.04 -12.56 6.62
C ARG A 88 18.87 -12.61 8.13
N SER A 89 17.94 -11.83 8.66
CA SER A 89 17.75 -11.75 10.11
C SER A 89 16.84 -12.90 10.58
N SER A 90 17.01 -13.33 11.82
CA SER A 90 16.09 -14.28 12.47
C SER A 90 14.70 -13.67 12.74
N LEU A 91 14.52 -12.38 12.50
CA LEU A 91 13.22 -11.70 12.57
C LEU A 91 12.37 -11.97 11.32
N CYS A 92 12.99 -12.29 10.17
CA CYS A 92 12.27 -12.56 8.94
C CYS A 92 11.57 -13.92 9.01
N GLY A 93 10.24 -13.90 9.08
CA GLY A 93 9.38 -15.08 9.07
C GLY A 93 8.92 -15.47 7.67
N GLU A 94 7.78 -16.14 7.58
CA GLU A 94 7.18 -16.57 6.32
C GLU A 94 6.61 -15.38 5.52
N LEU A 95 6.48 -15.56 4.20
CA LEU A 95 5.84 -14.61 3.30
C LEU A 95 4.37 -14.41 3.73
N CYS A 96 3.99 -13.15 3.95
CA CYS A 96 2.61 -12.75 4.24
C CYS A 96 1.86 -12.41 2.95
N PHE A 97 2.37 -11.43 2.20
CA PHE A 97 1.81 -11.02 0.90
C PHE A 97 2.88 -10.31 0.05
N ASN A 98 2.55 -10.12 -1.22
CA ASN A 98 3.31 -9.23 -2.11
C ASN A 98 2.52 -7.94 -2.33
N GLU A 99 3.20 -6.81 -2.41
CA GLU A 99 2.70 -5.58 -2.98
C GLU A 99 3.29 -5.44 -4.39
N TYR A 100 2.41 -5.34 -5.38
CA TYR A 100 2.78 -5.17 -6.77
C TYR A 100 2.72 -3.70 -7.17
N LEU A 101 3.76 -3.19 -7.80
CA LEU A 101 3.68 -2.01 -8.63
C LEU A 101 3.30 -2.46 -10.04
N TYR A 102 2.11 -2.09 -10.50
CA TYR A 102 1.65 -2.32 -11.86
C TYR A 102 1.82 -1.07 -12.72
N LYS A 103 2.11 -1.28 -13.99
CA LYS A 103 2.30 -0.22 -14.98
C LYS A 103 1.53 -0.53 -16.26
N LEU A 104 1.00 0.53 -16.90
CA LEU A 104 0.40 0.50 -18.23
C LEU A 104 0.93 1.67 -19.06
N ASP A 105 1.61 1.37 -20.16
CA ASP A 105 2.00 2.36 -21.18
C ASP A 105 0.93 2.45 -22.27
N LYS A 106 0.78 3.63 -22.87
CA LYS A 106 -0.20 3.86 -23.98
C LYS A 106 -0.04 2.84 -25.11
N SER A 107 1.18 2.45 -25.41
CA SER A 107 1.49 1.46 -26.48
C SER A 107 0.99 0.05 -26.20
N GLN A 108 0.74 -0.27 -24.92
CA GLN A 108 0.23 -1.58 -24.46
C GLN A 108 -1.30 -1.63 -24.37
N LEU A 109 -1.95 -0.45 -24.48
CA LEU A 109 -3.40 -0.35 -24.33
C LEU A 109 -4.14 -1.08 -25.47
N ASN A 110 -4.98 -2.01 -25.09
CA ASN A 110 -5.89 -2.71 -26.02
C ASN A 110 -7.33 -2.70 -25.48
N LEU A 111 -8.05 -1.60 -25.73
CA LEU A 111 -9.42 -1.42 -25.25
C LEU A 111 -10.38 -2.49 -25.80
N SER A 112 -10.13 -3.04 -26.98
CA SER A 112 -10.98 -4.08 -27.56
C SER A 112 -10.87 -5.43 -26.84
N ALA A 113 -9.75 -5.68 -26.16
CA ALA A 113 -9.55 -6.86 -25.32
C ALA A 113 -10.25 -6.75 -23.95
N ILE A 114 -10.65 -5.54 -23.53
CA ILE A 114 -11.35 -5.32 -22.26
C ILE A 114 -12.86 -5.57 -22.48
N HIS A 115 -13.25 -6.82 -22.31
CA HIS A 115 -14.67 -7.20 -22.40
C HIS A 115 -15.41 -6.79 -21.12
N ASN A 116 -16.52 -6.07 -21.29
CA ASN A 116 -17.41 -5.64 -20.21
C ASN A 116 -18.85 -5.63 -20.69
N ASN A 117 -19.76 -5.80 -19.74
CA ASN A 117 -21.19 -5.52 -19.95
C ASN A 117 -21.44 -4.14 -19.36
N GLU A 118 -21.46 -3.12 -20.21
CA GLU A 118 -21.68 -1.75 -19.77
C GLU A 118 -23.14 -1.58 -19.34
N PRO A 119 -23.39 -1.03 -18.14
CA PRO A 119 -24.74 -0.70 -17.71
C PRO A 119 -25.36 0.34 -18.63
N ALA A 120 -26.68 0.23 -18.86
CA ALA A 120 -27.40 1.22 -19.64
C ALA A 120 -27.34 2.58 -18.95
N ASN A 121 -27.12 3.63 -19.75
CA ASN A 121 -27.08 5.02 -19.29
C ASN A 121 -26.05 5.31 -18.18
N ALA A 122 -24.93 4.58 -18.14
CA ALA A 122 -23.81 4.92 -17.27
C ALA A 122 -23.16 6.22 -17.75
N GLU A 123 -22.88 7.11 -16.81
CA GLU A 123 -22.21 8.40 -17.07
C GLU A 123 -20.86 8.44 -16.39
N TYR A 124 -19.88 9.10 -17.01
CA TYR A 124 -18.51 9.18 -16.53
C TYR A 124 -18.03 10.63 -16.51
N TYR A 125 -17.41 11.05 -15.41
CA TYR A 125 -16.95 12.42 -15.21
C TYR A 125 -15.54 12.43 -14.66
N LEU A 126 -14.75 13.41 -15.11
CA LEU A 126 -13.47 13.79 -14.49
C LEU A 126 -13.67 15.10 -13.74
N GLU A 127 -13.59 15.07 -12.43
CA GLU A 127 -13.74 16.22 -11.55
C GLU A 127 -12.44 16.43 -10.76
N GLY A 128 -11.59 17.36 -11.25
CA GLY A 128 -10.26 17.55 -10.69
C GLY A 128 -9.37 16.32 -10.93
N GLU A 129 -9.03 15.61 -9.86
CA GLU A 129 -8.24 14.37 -9.87
C GLU A 129 -9.09 13.12 -9.71
N ASP A 130 -10.43 13.24 -9.63
CA ASP A 130 -11.38 12.18 -9.39
C ASP A 130 -12.04 11.75 -10.70
N TYR A 131 -11.99 10.47 -11.05
CA TYR A 131 -12.73 9.91 -12.16
C TYR A 131 -13.90 9.09 -11.63
N LEU A 132 -15.12 9.53 -11.93
CA LEU A 132 -16.37 9.09 -11.32
C LEU A 132 -17.26 8.38 -12.33
N MET A 133 -18.01 7.37 -11.87
CA MET A 133 -19.04 6.68 -12.63
C MET A 133 -20.38 6.74 -11.90
N TYR A 134 -21.40 7.19 -12.59
CA TYR A 134 -22.79 7.27 -12.09
C TYR A 134 -23.70 6.30 -12.84
N LEU A 135 -24.73 5.86 -12.16
CA LEU A 135 -25.86 5.13 -12.74
C LEU A 135 -27.15 5.88 -12.39
N PRO A 136 -28.18 5.87 -13.28
CA PRO A 136 -29.39 6.67 -13.13
C PRO A 136 -30.18 6.43 -11.82
N GLU A 137 -30.02 5.25 -11.23
CA GLU A 137 -30.73 4.86 -10.01
C GLU A 137 -30.04 5.30 -8.72
N TYR A 138 -28.87 5.96 -8.83
CA TYR A 138 -28.04 6.36 -7.69
C TYR A 138 -27.73 7.86 -7.72
N ASP A 139 -27.88 8.52 -6.58
CA ASP A 139 -27.54 9.94 -6.41
C ASP A 139 -26.04 10.18 -6.27
N GLU A 140 -25.28 9.17 -5.82
CA GLU A 140 -23.84 9.21 -5.59
C GLU A 140 -23.10 8.35 -6.62
N PRO A 141 -21.78 8.61 -6.85
CA PRO A 141 -21.00 7.78 -7.77
C PRO A 141 -20.93 6.33 -7.27
N VAL A 142 -21.26 5.40 -8.17
CA VAL A 142 -21.25 3.96 -7.87
C VAL A 142 -19.85 3.34 -7.97
N ALA A 143 -18.94 4.00 -8.66
CA ALA A 143 -17.54 3.63 -8.73
C ALA A 143 -16.68 4.88 -8.99
N LEU A 144 -15.46 4.87 -8.50
CA LEU A 144 -14.52 5.97 -8.68
C LEU A 144 -13.08 5.48 -8.64
N LEU A 145 -12.18 6.34 -9.08
CA LEU A 145 -10.73 6.24 -8.87
C LEU A 145 -10.14 7.65 -8.75
N TYR A 146 -8.99 7.74 -8.11
CA TYR A 146 -8.25 8.97 -7.95
C TYR A 146 -6.96 8.95 -8.75
N LEU A 147 -6.52 10.14 -9.16
CA LEU A 147 -5.31 10.37 -9.95
C LEU A 147 -4.35 11.27 -9.16
N ASP A 148 -3.07 10.93 -9.19
CA ASP A 148 -2.00 11.77 -8.69
C ASP A 148 -0.93 11.90 -9.78
N ALA A 149 -0.87 13.09 -10.40
CA ALA A 149 0.00 13.36 -11.54
C ALA A 149 1.43 13.69 -11.09
N GLN A 150 2.36 12.88 -11.52
CA GLN A 150 3.79 13.07 -11.34
C GLN A 150 4.46 13.50 -12.65
N ASN A 151 5.72 13.93 -12.60
CA ASN A 151 6.43 14.41 -13.80
C ASN A 151 6.61 13.34 -14.88
N THR A 152 6.66 12.06 -14.52
CA THR A 152 6.99 10.94 -15.42
C THR A 152 5.94 9.85 -15.51
N PHE A 153 4.91 9.89 -14.65
CA PHE A 153 3.79 8.94 -14.63
C PHE A 153 2.58 9.57 -13.95
N VAL A 154 1.43 8.93 -14.05
CA VAL A 154 0.24 9.24 -13.24
C VAL A 154 -0.07 8.04 -12.36
N ASN A 155 -0.15 8.25 -11.05
CA ASN A 155 -0.56 7.24 -10.10
C ASN A 155 -2.09 7.15 -10.04
N VAL A 156 -2.62 5.93 -10.21
CA VAL A 156 -4.05 5.61 -10.05
C VAL A 156 -4.22 4.95 -8.70
N TYR A 157 -5.07 5.50 -7.85
CA TYR A 157 -5.28 4.97 -6.50
C TYR A 157 -6.73 5.04 -6.08
N GLY A 158 -7.10 4.44 -4.93
CA GLY A 158 -8.42 4.51 -4.35
C GLY A 158 -9.53 3.95 -5.25
N VAL A 159 -9.23 3.00 -6.14
CA VAL A 159 -10.24 2.41 -7.03
C VAL A 159 -11.33 1.74 -6.20
N PHE A 160 -12.52 2.28 -6.28
CA PHE A 160 -13.68 1.86 -5.48
C PHE A 160 -14.84 1.45 -6.38
N VAL A 161 -15.62 0.49 -5.90
CA VAL A 161 -16.94 0.09 -6.45
C VAL A 161 -17.86 -0.18 -5.26
N ASP A 162 -19.09 0.37 -5.33
CA ASP A 162 -20.13 0.12 -4.33
C ASP A 162 -20.29 -1.39 -4.08
N GLU A 163 -20.40 -1.78 -2.83
CA GLU A 163 -20.40 -3.18 -2.42
C GLU A 163 -21.50 -3.99 -3.07
N ASN A 164 -22.68 -3.42 -3.22
CA ASN A 164 -23.84 -4.07 -3.83
C ASN A 164 -23.68 -4.27 -5.36
N LEU A 165 -22.70 -3.58 -5.98
CA LEU A 165 -22.42 -3.61 -7.40
C LEU A 165 -21.13 -4.36 -7.75
N ARG A 166 -20.40 -4.85 -6.74
CA ARG A 166 -19.20 -5.69 -6.97
C ARG A 166 -19.56 -6.99 -7.67
N GLY A 167 -18.61 -7.53 -8.43
CA GLY A 167 -18.79 -8.76 -9.20
C GLY A 167 -19.64 -8.62 -10.47
N LYS A 168 -20.27 -7.46 -10.71
CA LYS A 168 -21.14 -7.19 -11.88
C LYS A 168 -20.42 -6.54 -13.07
N GLY A 169 -19.09 -6.39 -12.99
CA GLY A 169 -18.28 -5.79 -14.06
C GLY A 169 -18.13 -4.27 -14.01
N ILE A 170 -18.72 -3.58 -13.03
CA ILE A 170 -18.68 -2.12 -12.87
C ILE A 170 -17.24 -1.58 -12.85
N GLY A 171 -16.35 -2.19 -12.05
CA GLY A 171 -14.93 -1.77 -12.03
C GLY A 171 -14.24 -1.92 -13.38
N THR A 172 -14.63 -2.91 -14.20
CA THR A 172 -14.11 -3.06 -15.56
C THR A 172 -14.62 -1.95 -16.48
N CYS A 173 -15.90 -1.55 -16.33
CA CYS A 173 -16.47 -0.42 -17.07
C CYS A 173 -15.77 0.88 -16.72
N LEU A 174 -15.65 1.19 -15.42
CA LEU A 174 -14.92 2.36 -14.93
C LEU A 174 -13.50 2.44 -15.53
N MET A 175 -12.70 1.39 -15.35
CA MET A 175 -11.32 1.35 -15.83
C MET A 175 -11.23 1.48 -17.35
N LYS A 176 -12.12 0.82 -18.12
CA LYS A 176 -12.11 0.89 -19.58
C LYS A 176 -12.39 2.30 -20.09
N HIS A 177 -13.39 2.97 -19.52
CA HIS A 177 -13.74 4.35 -19.88
C HIS A 177 -12.61 5.32 -19.46
N PHE A 178 -12.14 5.21 -18.24
CA PHE A 178 -10.99 5.99 -17.78
C PHE A 178 -9.77 5.84 -18.70
N LEU A 179 -9.37 4.62 -19.04
CA LEU A 179 -8.21 4.37 -19.90
C LEU A 179 -8.38 4.97 -21.30
N LYS A 180 -9.60 4.87 -21.86
CA LYS A 180 -9.94 5.48 -23.15
C LYS A 180 -9.80 7.00 -23.10
N ASP A 181 -10.42 7.63 -22.10
CA ASP A 181 -10.43 9.09 -21.97
C ASP A 181 -9.03 9.63 -21.67
N TYR A 182 -8.33 9.01 -20.71
CA TYR A 182 -6.98 9.40 -20.34
C TYR A 182 -6.00 9.33 -21.53
N PHE A 183 -5.91 8.17 -22.19
CA PHE A 183 -4.95 8.00 -23.29
C PHE A 183 -5.38 8.68 -24.61
N ASN A 184 -6.58 9.22 -24.68
CA ASN A 184 -6.97 10.12 -25.77
C ASN A 184 -6.26 11.49 -25.67
N VAL A 185 -6.04 12.00 -24.48
CA VAL A 185 -5.49 13.34 -24.24
C VAL A 185 -4.07 13.33 -23.63
N ALA A 186 -3.63 12.22 -23.05
CA ALA A 186 -2.35 12.09 -22.38
C ALA A 186 -1.55 10.88 -22.90
N SER A 187 -0.26 10.83 -22.53
CA SER A 187 0.64 9.73 -22.95
C SER A 187 1.57 9.25 -21.83
N LEU A 188 1.56 9.90 -20.66
CA LEU A 188 2.34 9.41 -19.52
C LEU A 188 1.85 8.02 -19.11
N PRO A 189 2.75 7.12 -18.68
CA PRO A 189 2.36 5.83 -18.19
C PRO A 189 1.51 5.95 -16.92
N LEU A 190 0.57 5.03 -16.76
CA LEU A 190 -0.19 4.86 -15.54
C LEU A 190 0.51 3.83 -14.64
N VAL A 191 0.57 4.12 -13.34
CA VAL A 191 1.06 3.18 -12.34
C VAL A 191 0.03 3.03 -11.22
N LEU A 192 0.03 1.89 -10.53
CA LEU A 192 -0.78 1.65 -9.34
C LEU A 192 -0.13 0.59 -8.45
N ASN A 193 -0.42 0.66 -7.16
CA ASN A 193 -0.04 -0.36 -6.20
C ASN A 193 -1.24 -1.25 -5.86
N VAL A 194 -0.98 -2.54 -5.68
CA VAL A 194 -2.01 -3.51 -5.26
C VAL A 194 -1.39 -4.67 -4.50
N THR A 195 -1.99 -5.05 -3.38
CA THR A 195 -1.55 -6.22 -2.62
C THR A 195 -2.03 -7.52 -3.28
N SER A 196 -1.21 -8.56 -3.19
CA SER A 196 -1.54 -9.89 -3.74
C SER A 196 -2.79 -10.51 -3.12
N ASN A 197 -3.21 -10.03 -1.95
CA ASN A 197 -4.42 -10.48 -1.25
C ASN A 197 -5.69 -9.92 -1.88
N ASN A 198 -5.62 -8.75 -2.52
CA ASN A 198 -6.75 -8.18 -3.26
C ASN A 198 -6.89 -8.83 -4.65
N LYS A 199 -7.33 -10.10 -4.65
CA LYS A 199 -7.45 -10.92 -5.88
C LYS A 199 -8.36 -10.26 -6.94
N ALA A 200 -9.41 -9.56 -6.49
CA ALA A 200 -10.37 -8.90 -7.39
C ALA A 200 -9.69 -7.73 -8.13
N ALA A 201 -8.97 -6.87 -7.42
CA ALA A 201 -8.25 -5.75 -8.03
C ALA A 201 -7.10 -6.23 -8.94
N VAL A 202 -6.32 -7.23 -8.49
CA VAL A 202 -5.28 -7.87 -9.32
C VAL A 202 -5.85 -8.39 -10.64
N ALA A 203 -6.99 -9.09 -10.61
CA ALA A 203 -7.66 -9.60 -11.80
C ALA A 203 -8.16 -8.46 -12.71
N LEU A 204 -8.74 -7.40 -12.11
CA LEU A 204 -9.20 -6.21 -12.82
C LEU A 204 -8.06 -5.54 -13.58
N TYR A 205 -6.96 -5.23 -12.91
CA TYR A 205 -5.84 -4.51 -13.52
C TYR A 205 -5.15 -5.33 -14.62
N LYS A 206 -4.95 -6.62 -14.41
CA LYS A 206 -4.44 -7.53 -15.47
C LYS A 206 -5.37 -7.57 -16.68
N LYS A 207 -6.69 -7.64 -16.47
CA LYS A 207 -7.69 -7.57 -17.55
C LYS A 207 -7.62 -6.25 -18.31
N CYS A 208 -7.29 -5.15 -17.63
CA CYS A 208 -7.13 -3.83 -18.24
C CYS A 208 -5.76 -3.63 -18.95
N GLY A 209 -4.87 -4.62 -18.90
CA GLY A 209 -3.59 -4.61 -19.60
C GLY A 209 -2.41 -4.12 -18.74
N PHE A 210 -2.62 -3.84 -17.45
CA PHE A 210 -1.52 -3.53 -16.55
C PHE A 210 -0.60 -4.74 -16.37
N THR A 211 0.69 -4.48 -16.35
CA THR A 211 1.74 -5.47 -16.16
C THR A 211 2.55 -5.17 -14.91
N GLU A 212 3.06 -6.20 -14.26
CA GLU A 212 3.92 -6.05 -13.09
C GLU A 212 5.24 -5.40 -13.49
N ALA A 213 5.54 -4.24 -12.91
CA ALA A 213 6.81 -3.53 -13.07
C ALA A 213 7.81 -3.90 -11.96
N SER A 214 7.32 -4.04 -10.73
CA SER A 214 8.11 -4.52 -9.59
C SER A 214 7.19 -5.08 -8.51
N ARG A 215 7.79 -5.71 -7.49
CA ARG A 215 7.08 -6.16 -6.29
C ARG A 215 7.93 -5.95 -5.06
N ILE A 216 7.26 -5.81 -3.92
CA ILE A 216 7.82 -5.87 -2.58
C ILE A 216 7.17 -7.06 -1.89
N GLU A 217 7.98 -7.92 -1.29
CA GLU A 217 7.51 -9.01 -0.44
C GLU A 217 7.39 -8.52 1.00
N TYR A 218 6.24 -8.75 1.62
CA TYR A 218 6.02 -8.50 3.04
C TYR A 218 6.01 -9.83 3.79
N HIS A 219 6.87 -9.93 4.78
CA HIS A 219 7.03 -11.12 5.61
C HIS A 219 6.57 -10.86 7.04
N TYR A 220 6.03 -11.90 7.69
CA TYR A 220 5.76 -11.84 9.11
C TYR A 220 7.05 -11.61 9.91
N ILE A 221 6.91 -10.91 11.03
CA ILE A 221 8.01 -10.70 11.96
C ILE A 221 7.97 -11.76 13.05
N ASN A 222 9.06 -12.49 13.22
CA ASN A 222 9.23 -13.43 14.33
C ASN A 222 9.69 -12.66 15.58
N CYS A 223 8.74 -12.37 16.48
CA CYS A 223 9.02 -11.74 17.77
C CYS A 223 9.34 -12.74 18.88
N SER A 224 9.49 -14.04 18.57
CA SER A 224 9.83 -15.03 19.61
C SER A 224 11.22 -14.75 20.18
N ASP A 225 11.27 -14.56 21.47
CA ASP A 225 12.48 -14.49 22.28
C ASP A 225 13.27 -15.80 22.15
N ASN A 226 14.49 -15.74 21.62
CA ASN A 226 15.54 -16.72 21.86
C ASN A 226 16.57 -16.13 22.80
#